data_309e615f91354b7572a5a17ea7a10254
#
_entry.id   309e615f91354b7572a5a17ea7a10254
#
_cell.length_a   1.000
_cell.length_b   1.000
_cell.length_c   1.000
_cell.angle_alpha   90.00
_cell.angle_beta   90.00
_cell.angle_gamma   90.00
#
_symmetry.space_group_name_H-M   'P 1'
#
loop_
_entity.id
_entity.type
_entity.pdbx_description
1 polymer ?
#
loop_
_entity_poly.entity_id
_entity_poly.type
_entity_poly.pdbx_seq_one_letter_code
_entity_poly.pdbx_strand_id
1 'polypeptide(L)'
;MAADRSPNRRPTRPRGRAFRTADGRVLRVRPVRADDIDALKRGFARLTPEQVRQRVFHRMTELSEQAAHNLVHFDPTTTAAFVVVDDDGEIRGEARMHVDPGGRSAEFAVVVDPALLGIGIGRALMRRLVSEGRRRGLSELWGSVLAENAHMLDFSRRLGAQREAVPGEADLVRVRFDLRRPLPAYD
;
A
#
# COMPACT_ATOMS: atom_id res chain seq x y z
N MET A 1 -20.75 -24.67 -40.64
CA MET A 1 -19.60 -24.18 -39.89
C MET A 1 -19.86 -22.70 -39.55
N ALA A 2 -20.37 -22.42 -38.38
CA ALA A 2 -20.62 -21.07 -37.91
C ALA A 2 -19.45 -20.71 -36.96
N ALA A 3 -18.71 -19.65 -37.35
CA ALA A 3 -17.62 -19.13 -36.54
C ALA A 3 -18.18 -18.36 -35.33
N ASP A 4 -17.89 -18.89 -34.16
CA ASP A 4 -18.14 -18.24 -32.87
C ASP A 4 -17.26 -16.96 -32.79
N ARG A 5 -17.89 -15.82 -32.93
CA ARG A 5 -17.28 -14.49 -32.67
C ARG A 5 -17.57 -14.12 -31.24
N SER A 6 -16.71 -14.57 -30.32
CA SER A 6 -16.69 -14.03 -28.95
C SER A 6 -16.55 -12.48 -28.99
N PRO A 7 -17.44 -11.74 -28.31
CA PRO A 7 -17.34 -10.28 -28.30
C PRO A 7 -16.08 -9.85 -27.54
N ASN A 8 -15.21 -9.13 -28.24
CA ASN A 8 -14.03 -8.45 -27.72
C ASN A 8 -14.47 -7.51 -26.56
N ARG A 9 -14.41 -7.98 -25.31
CA ARG A 9 -14.63 -7.17 -24.12
C ARG A 9 -13.48 -6.18 -24.07
N ARG A 10 -13.71 -4.94 -24.49
CA ARG A 10 -12.80 -3.83 -24.17
C ARG A 10 -12.55 -3.86 -22.67
N PRO A 11 -11.29 -3.86 -22.22
CA PRO A 11 -11.01 -3.80 -20.80
C PRO A 11 -11.68 -2.56 -20.21
N THR A 12 -12.62 -2.77 -19.30
CA THR A 12 -13.26 -1.66 -18.57
C THR A 12 -12.15 -0.97 -17.77
N ARG A 13 -11.92 0.33 -18.08
CA ARG A 13 -10.92 1.13 -17.37
C ARG A 13 -11.05 0.92 -15.85
N PRO A 14 -9.97 0.63 -15.13
CA PRO A 14 -10.03 0.40 -13.70
C PRO A 14 -10.72 1.57 -12.99
N ARG A 15 -11.73 1.29 -12.18
CA ARG A 15 -12.40 2.31 -11.36
C ARG A 15 -11.45 2.78 -10.27
N GLY A 16 -11.34 4.11 -10.02
CA GLY A 16 -10.48 4.68 -8.98
C GLY A 16 -10.15 6.15 -9.26
N ARG A 17 -9.55 6.82 -8.28
CA ARG A 17 -9.06 8.19 -8.45
C ARG A 17 -7.76 8.17 -9.23
N ALA A 18 -7.77 8.79 -10.40
CA ALA A 18 -6.57 8.92 -11.23
C ALA A 18 -5.59 9.92 -10.61
N PHE A 19 -4.30 9.66 -10.79
CA PHE A 19 -3.21 10.59 -10.52
C PHE A 19 -2.11 10.41 -11.57
N ARG A 20 -1.34 11.47 -11.79
CA ARG A 20 -0.19 11.44 -12.70
C ARG A 20 1.08 11.20 -11.89
N THR A 21 1.89 10.26 -12.33
CA THR A 21 3.21 9.97 -11.76
C THR A 21 4.26 10.96 -12.27
N ALA A 22 5.44 11.01 -11.64
CA ALA A 22 6.53 11.90 -12.03
C ALA A 22 7.07 11.60 -13.44
N ASP A 23 6.97 10.35 -13.90
CA ASP A 23 7.35 9.93 -15.26
C ASP A 23 6.21 10.08 -16.28
N GLY A 24 5.10 10.73 -15.90
CA GLY A 24 4.00 11.09 -16.78
C GLY A 24 2.90 10.05 -16.96
N ARG A 25 3.02 8.84 -16.40
CA ARG A 25 1.98 7.80 -16.46
C ARG A 25 0.73 8.24 -15.69
N VAL A 26 -0.41 7.72 -16.09
CA VAL A 26 -1.67 7.89 -15.35
C VAL A 26 -2.01 6.57 -14.68
N LEU A 27 -1.95 6.55 -13.35
CA LEU A 27 -2.32 5.41 -12.53
C LEU A 27 -3.58 5.74 -11.72
N ARG A 28 -4.19 4.72 -11.12
CA ARG A 28 -5.41 4.89 -10.33
C ARG A 28 -5.26 4.27 -8.95
N VAL A 29 -5.63 5.02 -7.91
CA VAL A 29 -5.73 4.52 -6.55
C VAL A 29 -7.19 4.19 -6.23
N ARG A 30 -7.44 3.01 -5.66
CA ARG A 30 -8.75 2.54 -5.26
C ARG A 30 -8.68 1.58 -4.06
N PRO A 31 -9.79 1.35 -3.35
CA PRO A 31 -9.86 0.25 -2.38
C PRO A 31 -9.56 -1.10 -3.03
N VAL A 32 -8.99 -2.01 -2.24
CA VAL A 32 -8.86 -3.44 -2.59
C VAL A 32 -10.26 -4.03 -2.79
N ARG A 33 -10.36 -5.02 -3.67
CA ARG A 33 -11.59 -5.75 -4.01
C ARG A 33 -11.37 -7.25 -3.89
N ALA A 34 -12.47 -7.99 -3.74
CA ALA A 34 -12.41 -9.45 -3.67
C ALA A 34 -11.84 -10.12 -4.93
N ASP A 35 -11.98 -9.47 -6.09
CA ASP A 35 -11.46 -9.93 -7.39
C ASP A 35 -9.99 -9.57 -7.65
N ASP A 36 -9.30 -8.97 -6.67
CA ASP A 36 -7.89 -8.58 -6.79
C ASP A 36 -6.90 -9.72 -6.45
N ILE A 37 -7.35 -10.89 -6.03
CA ILE A 37 -6.48 -11.98 -5.53
C ILE A 37 -5.34 -12.28 -6.51
N ASP A 38 -5.66 -12.55 -7.78
CA ASP A 38 -4.65 -12.88 -8.79
C ASP A 38 -3.70 -11.71 -9.08
N ALA A 39 -4.21 -10.48 -9.13
CA ALA A 39 -3.39 -9.29 -9.34
C ALA A 39 -2.47 -9.01 -8.14
N LEU A 40 -2.90 -9.29 -6.91
CA LEU A 40 -2.08 -9.22 -5.70
C LEU A 40 -0.97 -10.26 -5.72
N LYS A 41 -1.27 -11.51 -6.11
CA LYS A 41 -0.27 -12.58 -6.26
C LYS A 41 0.78 -12.21 -7.31
N ARG A 42 0.36 -11.71 -8.48
CA ARG A 42 1.30 -11.22 -9.51
C ARG A 42 2.11 -10.01 -9.01
N GLY A 43 1.48 -9.09 -8.29
CA GLY A 43 2.14 -7.94 -7.67
C GLY A 43 3.21 -8.39 -6.67
N PHE A 44 2.89 -9.35 -5.81
CA PHE A 44 3.81 -9.92 -4.84
C PHE A 44 5.01 -10.61 -5.52
N ALA A 45 4.77 -11.38 -6.59
CA ALA A 45 5.81 -12.06 -7.35
C ALA A 45 6.84 -11.12 -8.01
N ARG A 46 6.52 -9.83 -8.17
CA ARG A 46 7.45 -8.80 -8.67
C ARG A 46 8.33 -8.20 -7.57
N LEU A 47 7.99 -8.40 -6.29
CA LEU A 47 8.77 -7.86 -5.18
C LEU A 47 10.14 -8.53 -5.08
N THR A 48 11.14 -7.76 -4.71
CA THR A 48 12.44 -8.33 -4.37
C THR A 48 12.37 -9.09 -3.05
N PRO A 49 13.24 -10.09 -2.81
CA PRO A 49 13.32 -10.78 -1.52
C PRO A 49 13.47 -9.82 -0.33
N GLU A 50 14.20 -8.72 -0.55
CA GLU A 50 14.40 -7.67 0.45
C GLU A 50 13.09 -6.92 0.75
N GLN A 51 12.32 -6.52 -0.27
CA GLN A 51 11.02 -5.88 -0.05
C GLN A 51 10.03 -6.80 0.67
N VAL A 52 10.04 -8.10 0.34
CA VAL A 52 9.20 -9.08 1.04
C VAL A 52 9.60 -9.14 2.52
N ARG A 53 10.92 -9.26 2.83
CA ARG A 53 11.41 -9.26 4.20
C ARG A 53 11.02 -7.98 4.96
N GLN A 54 11.20 -6.82 4.33
CA GLN A 54 10.83 -5.52 4.90
C GLN A 54 9.32 -5.33 5.12
N ARG A 55 8.49 -6.05 4.33
CA ARG A 55 7.02 -5.95 4.42
C ARG A 55 6.42 -6.85 5.48
N VAL A 56 6.93 -8.07 5.65
CA VAL A 56 6.37 -9.10 6.52
C VAL A 56 7.29 -9.50 7.68
N PHE A 57 8.49 -8.90 7.77
CA PHE A 57 9.53 -9.15 8.78
C PHE A 57 10.04 -10.60 8.85
N HIS A 58 9.72 -11.42 7.83
CA HIS A 58 10.25 -12.77 7.67
C HIS A 58 10.43 -13.10 6.19
N ARG A 59 11.13 -14.21 5.91
CA ARG A 59 11.33 -14.66 4.53
C ARG A 59 10.06 -15.38 4.04
N MET A 60 9.58 -14.94 2.87
CA MET A 60 8.46 -15.55 2.17
C MET A 60 8.81 -15.56 0.68
N THR A 61 8.60 -16.68 0.01
CA THR A 61 8.93 -16.84 -1.43
C THR A 61 7.73 -16.58 -2.33
N GLU A 62 6.53 -16.83 -1.81
CA GLU A 62 5.28 -16.66 -2.54
C GLU A 62 4.15 -16.25 -1.62
N LEU A 63 3.13 -15.61 -2.18
CA LEU A 63 1.90 -15.29 -1.48
C LEU A 63 0.94 -16.48 -1.63
N SER A 64 0.75 -17.25 -0.55
CA SER A 64 -0.17 -18.39 -0.54
C SER A 64 -1.60 -17.97 -0.85
N GLU A 65 -2.44 -18.93 -1.34
CA GLU A 65 -3.87 -18.67 -1.60
C GLU A 65 -4.58 -18.12 -0.35
N GLN A 66 -4.33 -18.71 0.82
CA GLN A 66 -4.94 -18.25 2.07
C GLN A 66 -4.47 -16.84 2.44
N ALA A 67 -3.19 -16.54 2.28
CA ALA A 67 -2.67 -15.20 2.55
C ALA A 67 -3.26 -14.17 1.57
N ALA A 68 -3.34 -14.49 0.27
CA ALA A 68 -3.96 -13.63 -0.73
C ALA A 68 -5.46 -13.41 -0.45
N HIS A 69 -6.18 -14.49 -0.06
CA HIS A 69 -7.58 -14.38 0.36
C HIS A 69 -7.75 -13.43 1.55
N ASN A 70 -6.91 -13.53 2.58
CA ASN A 70 -6.96 -12.65 3.76
C ASN A 70 -6.63 -11.18 3.42
N LEU A 71 -5.87 -10.94 2.34
CA LEU A 71 -5.58 -9.58 1.89
C LEU A 71 -6.80 -8.86 1.30
N VAL A 72 -7.79 -9.58 0.79
CA VAL A 72 -8.99 -9.00 0.18
C VAL A 72 -10.23 -9.17 1.05
N HIS A 73 -10.25 -10.16 1.96
CA HIS A 73 -11.35 -10.42 2.90
C HIS A 73 -10.91 -10.06 4.31
N PHE A 74 -11.30 -8.90 4.77
CA PHE A 74 -10.99 -8.36 6.10
C PHE A 74 -12.19 -7.61 6.65
N ASP A 75 -12.21 -7.39 7.97
CA ASP A 75 -13.20 -6.56 8.61
C ASP A 75 -12.97 -5.07 8.22
N PRO A 76 -13.91 -4.46 7.48
CA PRO A 76 -13.77 -3.07 7.05
C PRO A 76 -13.89 -2.05 8.19
N THR A 77 -14.29 -2.47 9.39
CA THR A 77 -14.34 -1.58 10.57
C THR A 77 -12.95 -1.37 11.16
N THR A 78 -12.10 -2.39 11.13
CA THR A 78 -10.74 -2.36 11.70
C THR A 78 -9.66 -2.20 10.64
N THR A 79 -9.93 -2.56 9.40
CA THR A 79 -8.92 -2.55 8.33
C THR A 79 -9.36 -1.68 7.16
N ALA A 80 -8.41 -1.01 6.53
CA ALA A 80 -8.59 -0.41 5.21
C ALA A 80 -7.38 -0.74 4.34
N ALA A 81 -7.63 -1.10 3.08
CA ALA A 81 -6.59 -1.43 2.12
C ALA A 81 -6.86 -0.77 0.77
N PHE A 82 -5.79 -0.25 0.16
CA PHE A 82 -5.82 0.45 -1.12
C PHE A 82 -4.73 -0.09 -2.04
N VAL A 83 -5.03 -0.14 -3.32
CA VAL A 83 -4.09 -0.50 -4.37
C VAL A 83 -3.96 0.62 -5.38
N VAL A 84 -2.78 0.72 -5.98
CA VAL A 84 -2.55 1.48 -7.21
C VAL A 84 -2.53 0.50 -8.36
N VAL A 85 -3.35 0.77 -9.37
CA VAL A 85 -3.46 -0.06 -10.57
C VAL A 85 -3.14 0.76 -11.83
N ASP A 86 -2.54 0.10 -12.82
CA ASP A 86 -2.37 0.63 -14.17
C ASP A 86 -3.59 0.38 -15.06
N ASP A 87 -3.52 0.76 -16.33
CA ASP A 87 -4.63 0.61 -17.28
C ASP A 87 -4.90 -0.87 -17.64
N ASP A 88 -3.93 -1.77 -17.45
CA ASP A 88 -4.08 -3.21 -17.65
C ASP A 88 -4.69 -3.91 -16.41
N GLY A 89 -4.88 -3.17 -15.32
CA GLY A 89 -5.42 -3.68 -14.07
C GLY A 89 -4.39 -4.33 -13.16
N GLU A 90 -3.09 -4.24 -13.52
CA GLU A 90 -2.01 -4.75 -12.68
C GLU A 90 -1.79 -3.87 -11.44
N ILE A 91 -1.64 -4.51 -10.29
CA ILE A 91 -1.35 -3.81 -9.03
C ILE A 91 0.13 -3.42 -8.99
N ARG A 92 0.38 -2.12 -8.89
CA ARG A 92 1.71 -1.49 -8.86
C ARG A 92 2.11 -1.01 -7.47
N GLY A 93 1.23 -1.13 -6.52
CA GLY A 93 1.50 -0.87 -5.10
C GLY A 93 0.26 -1.14 -4.27
N GLU A 94 0.48 -1.44 -3.01
CA GLU A 94 -0.55 -1.72 -2.01
C GLU A 94 -0.19 -1.01 -0.72
N ALA A 95 -1.22 -0.47 -0.04
CA ALA A 95 -1.10 0.03 1.32
C ALA A 95 -2.34 -0.33 2.13
N ARG A 96 -2.11 -0.67 3.40
CA ARG A 96 -3.19 -0.97 4.34
C ARG A 96 -2.94 -0.34 5.69
N MET A 97 -3.99 -0.21 6.45
CA MET A 97 -3.92 0.10 7.87
C MET A 97 -4.84 -0.83 8.65
N HIS A 98 -4.42 -1.14 9.86
CA HIS A 98 -5.21 -1.87 10.85
C HIS A 98 -5.36 -1.03 12.11
N VAL A 99 -6.60 -0.76 12.51
CA VAL A 99 -6.90 0.07 13.69
C VAL A 99 -6.54 -0.69 14.95
N ASP A 100 -5.78 -0.06 15.84
CA ASP A 100 -5.41 -0.62 17.13
C ASP A 100 -6.64 -0.82 18.02
N PRO A 101 -6.61 -1.76 18.97
CA PRO A 101 -7.74 -2.03 19.86
C PRO A 101 -8.27 -0.80 20.60
N GLY A 102 -7.42 0.21 20.86
CA GLY A 102 -7.81 1.49 21.46
C GLY A 102 -8.60 2.43 20.53
N GLY A 103 -8.72 2.13 19.24
CA GLY A 103 -9.50 2.88 18.26
C GLY A 103 -9.00 4.29 17.94
N ARG A 104 -7.81 4.69 18.40
CA ARG A 104 -7.25 6.05 18.24
C ARG A 104 -6.09 6.12 17.26
N SER A 105 -5.43 5.02 17.00
CA SER A 105 -4.31 4.86 16.10
C SER A 105 -4.50 3.65 15.20
N ALA A 106 -3.70 3.56 14.15
CA ALA A 106 -3.66 2.38 13.29
C ALA A 106 -2.22 2.11 12.83
N GLU A 107 -1.87 0.83 12.77
CA GLU A 107 -0.65 0.39 12.12
C GLU A 107 -0.83 0.41 10.60
N PHE A 108 0.15 0.95 9.88
CA PHE A 108 0.14 0.92 8.42
C PHE A 108 1.29 0.08 7.87
N ALA A 109 1.07 -0.40 6.64
CA ALA A 109 2.12 -0.97 5.82
C ALA A 109 1.92 -0.54 4.37
N VAL A 110 3.01 -0.38 3.63
CA VAL A 110 3.01 0.03 2.22
C VAL A 110 4.09 -0.72 1.46
N VAL A 111 3.77 -1.07 0.22
CA VAL A 111 4.72 -1.67 -0.72
C VAL A 111 4.45 -1.14 -2.13
N VAL A 112 5.51 -0.99 -2.91
CA VAL A 112 5.45 -0.50 -4.29
C VAL A 112 6.28 -1.42 -5.18
N ASP A 113 5.78 -1.68 -6.38
CA ASP A 113 6.51 -2.42 -7.42
C ASP A 113 7.94 -1.84 -7.57
N PRO A 114 9.00 -2.66 -7.43
CA PRO A 114 10.37 -2.18 -7.43
C PRO A 114 10.76 -1.44 -8.70
N ALA A 115 10.15 -1.80 -9.84
CA ALA A 115 10.38 -1.12 -11.11
C ALA A 115 9.78 0.29 -11.19
N LEU A 116 8.93 0.67 -10.20
CA LEU A 116 8.17 1.92 -10.19
C LEU A 116 8.41 2.74 -8.91
N LEU A 117 9.55 2.53 -8.26
CA LEU A 117 9.94 3.33 -7.10
C LEU A 117 10.25 4.79 -7.53
N GLY A 118 10.01 5.72 -6.63
CA GLY A 118 10.36 7.14 -6.84
C GLY A 118 9.40 7.95 -7.71
N ILE A 119 8.44 7.33 -8.41
CA ILE A 119 7.51 8.04 -9.30
C ILE A 119 6.21 8.53 -8.64
N GLY A 120 6.08 8.40 -7.30
CA GLY A 120 4.96 8.97 -6.54
C GLY A 120 3.87 7.97 -6.11
N ILE A 121 3.97 6.68 -6.44
CA ILE A 121 2.98 5.65 -6.06
C ILE A 121 2.84 5.54 -4.54
N GLY A 122 3.95 5.39 -3.82
CA GLY A 122 3.92 5.29 -2.35
C GLY A 122 3.26 6.50 -1.70
N ARG A 123 3.53 7.71 -2.23
CA ARG A 123 2.89 8.94 -1.75
C ARG A 123 1.39 8.95 -1.99
N ALA A 124 0.93 8.54 -3.17
CA ALA A 124 -0.50 8.46 -3.47
C ALA A 124 -1.22 7.50 -2.51
N LEU A 125 -0.60 6.36 -2.21
CA LEU A 125 -1.08 5.37 -1.24
C LEU A 125 -1.14 5.96 0.18
N MET A 126 -0.05 6.57 0.67
CA MET A 126 -0.01 7.17 2.01
C MET A 126 -1.01 8.31 2.16
N ARG A 127 -1.17 9.17 1.15
CA ARG A 127 -2.23 10.21 1.15
C ARG A 127 -3.61 9.59 1.28
N ARG A 128 -3.85 8.45 0.67
CA ARG A 128 -5.14 7.76 0.77
C ARG A 128 -5.34 7.16 2.17
N LEU A 129 -4.32 6.53 2.77
CA LEU A 129 -4.37 6.03 4.15
C LEU A 129 -4.61 7.17 5.16
N VAL A 130 -3.87 8.27 5.05
CA VAL A 130 -4.05 9.45 5.92
C VAL A 130 -5.46 10.01 5.80
N SER A 131 -6.01 10.14 4.59
CA SER A 131 -7.38 10.58 4.37
C SER A 131 -8.39 9.64 5.02
N GLU A 132 -8.17 8.34 4.92
CA GLU A 132 -9.05 7.33 5.51
C GLU A 132 -8.94 7.33 7.04
N GLY A 133 -7.72 7.42 7.59
CA GLY A 133 -7.51 7.52 9.03
C GLY A 133 -8.23 8.73 9.64
N ARG A 134 -8.13 9.89 8.99
CA ARG A 134 -8.89 11.11 9.40
C ARG A 134 -10.39 10.91 9.34
N ARG A 135 -10.89 10.30 8.26
CA ARG A 135 -12.32 10.00 8.12
C ARG A 135 -12.84 9.11 9.25
N ARG A 136 -11.99 8.22 9.77
CA ARG A 136 -12.29 7.36 10.93
C ARG A 136 -12.07 8.04 12.28
N GLY A 137 -11.59 9.27 12.31
CA GLY A 137 -11.30 10.00 13.55
C GLY A 137 -10.03 9.55 14.25
N LEU A 138 -9.13 8.83 13.56
CA LEU A 138 -7.84 8.45 14.12
C LEU A 138 -6.96 9.67 14.31
N SER A 139 -6.16 9.68 15.39
CA SER A 139 -5.17 10.73 15.66
C SER A 139 -3.79 10.41 15.05
N GLU A 140 -3.52 9.14 14.74
CA GLU A 140 -2.19 8.68 14.37
C GLU A 140 -2.23 7.50 13.40
N LEU A 141 -1.28 7.50 12.44
CA LEU A 141 -0.84 6.29 11.74
C LEU A 141 0.60 6.00 12.14
N TRP A 142 0.91 4.75 12.45
CA TRP A 142 2.26 4.33 12.77
C TRP A 142 2.63 3.05 12.01
N GLY A 143 3.91 2.80 11.84
CA GLY A 143 4.40 1.58 11.21
C GLY A 143 5.79 1.23 11.72
N SER A 144 6.09 -0.06 11.79
CA SER A 144 7.42 -0.58 12.10
C SER A 144 8.24 -0.65 10.81
N VAL A 145 9.47 -0.18 10.88
CA VAL A 145 10.41 -0.15 9.75
C VAL A 145 11.75 -0.72 10.24
N LEU A 146 12.33 -1.65 9.48
CA LEU A 146 13.68 -2.13 9.79
C LEU A 146 14.66 -0.96 9.75
N ALA A 147 15.55 -0.87 10.75
CA ALA A 147 16.51 0.23 10.87
C ALA A 147 17.42 0.36 9.65
N GLU A 148 17.71 -0.74 8.97
CA GLU A 148 18.47 -0.79 7.73
C GLU A 148 17.68 -0.35 6.47
N ASN A 149 16.34 -0.25 6.53
CA ASN A 149 15.51 0.19 5.41
C ASN A 149 15.57 1.73 5.26
N ALA A 150 16.75 2.22 4.87
CA ALA A 150 17.00 3.65 4.69
C ALA A 150 16.01 4.31 3.73
N HIS A 151 15.58 3.56 2.67
CA HIS A 151 14.62 4.06 1.70
C HIS A 151 13.26 4.39 2.34
N MET A 152 12.70 3.44 3.11
CA MET A 152 11.41 3.65 3.78
C MET A 152 11.51 4.71 4.88
N LEU A 153 12.61 4.75 5.61
CA LEU A 153 12.85 5.76 6.63
C LEU A 153 12.94 7.17 6.01
N ASP A 154 13.67 7.35 4.90
CA ASP A 154 13.75 8.65 4.21
C ASP A 154 12.39 9.03 3.59
N PHE A 155 11.71 8.09 2.95
CA PHE A 155 10.36 8.29 2.43
C PHE A 155 9.39 8.77 3.52
N SER A 156 9.35 8.12 4.68
CA SER A 156 8.49 8.51 5.80
C SER A 156 8.84 9.90 6.33
N ARG A 157 10.16 10.21 6.48
CA ARG A 157 10.63 11.54 6.90
C ARG A 157 10.16 12.63 5.94
N ARG A 158 10.28 12.42 4.63
CA ARG A 158 9.81 13.39 3.61
C ARG A 158 8.30 13.61 3.67
N LEU A 159 7.54 12.64 4.13
CA LEU A 159 6.09 12.76 4.37
C LEU A 159 5.75 13.36 5.74
N GLY A 160 6.75 13.76 6.54
CA GLY A 160 6.55 14.41 7.83
C GLY A 160 6.36 13.45 9.01
N ALA A 161 6.75 12.17 8.85
CA ALA A 161 6.74 11.24 9.96
C ALA A 161 7.81 11.58 11.01
N GLN A 162 7.47 11.36 12.26
CA GLN A 162 8.41 11.30 13.38
C GLN A 162 8.96 9.88 13.49
N ARG A 163 10.20 9.74 13.99
CA ARG A 163 10.86 8.45 14.23
C ARG A 163 11.03 8.24 15.72
N GLU A 164 10.79 7.02 16.18
CA GLU A 164 10.96 6.62 17.57
C GLU A 164 11.68 5.27 17.61
N ALA A 165 12.59 5.11 18.57
CA ALA A 165 13.16 3.79 18.86
C ALA A 165 12.09 2.88 19.44
N VAL A 166 12.13 1.59 19.10
CA VAL A 166 11.27 0.59 19.71
C VAL A 166 12.04 -0.02 20.90
N PRO A 167 11.57 0.14 22.14
CA PRO A 167 12.28 -0.40 23.30
C PRO A 167 12.44 -1.91 23.21
N GLY A 168 13.68 -2.38 23.36
CA GLY A 168 14.01 -3.82 23.28
C GLY A 168 14.19 -4.37 21.86
N GLU A 169 13.98 -3.57 20.81
CA GLU A 169 14.09 -3.99 19.41
C GLU A 169 15.00 -3.04 18.63
N ALA A 170 16.33 -3.23 18.76
CA ALA A 170 17.33 -2.35 18.14
C ALA A 170 17.24 -2.29 16.60
N ASP A 171 16.71 -3.34 15.98
CA ASP A 171 16.58 -3.47 14.53
C ASP A 171 15.30 -2.81 13.96
N LEU A 172 14.44 -2.26 14.84
CA LEU A 172 13.19 -1.61 14.44
C LEU A 172 13.15 -0.13 14.79
N VAL A 173 12.56 0.63 13.88
CA VAL A 173 12.24 2.04 14.09
C VAL A 173 10.73 2.20 13.88
N ARG A 174 10.04 2.80 14.82
CA ARG A 174 8.65 3.21 14.66
C ARG A 174 8.61 4.54 13.92
N VAL A 175 7.86 4.61 12.84
CA VAL A 175 7.53 5.85 12.14
C VAL A 175 6.08 6.22 12.43
N ARG A 176 5.82 7.49 12.75
CA ARG A 176 4.50 7.98 13.19
C ARG A 176 4.09 9.22 12.41
N PHE A 177 2.85 9.23 11.93
CA PHE A 177 2.20 10.37 11.29
C PHE A 177 1.10 10.92 12.20
N ASP A 178 1.23 12.16 12.66
CA ASP A 178 0.14 12.88 13.34
C ASP A 178 -0.92 13.26 12.31
N LEU A 179 -2.09 12.64 12.37
CA LEU A 179 -3.17 12.84 11.42
C LEU A 179 -3.85 14.22 11.52
N ARG A 180 -3.60 14.97 12.58
CA ARG A 180 -4.08 16.34 12.72
C ARG A 180 -3.30 17.32 11.84
N ARG A 181 -2.09 16.93 11.41
CA ARG A 181 -1.21 17.75 10.57
C ARG A 181 -1.35 17.35 9.10
N PRO A 182 -1.37 18.29 8.16
CA PRO A 182 -1.35 17.95 6.74
C PRO A 182 -0.05 17.24 6.38
N LEU A 183 -0.11 16.32 5.43
CA LEU A 183 1.11 15.81 4.80
C LEU A 183 1.78 16.97 4.05
N PRO A 184 3.11 17.10 4.10
CA PRO A 184 3.85 18.13 3.37
C PRO A 184 3.45 18.15 1.88
N ALA A 185 3.32 19.36 1.33
CA ALA A 185 3.30 19.51 -0.11
C ALA A 185 4.68 19.10 -0.62
N TYR A 186 4.72 18.37 -1.73
CA TYR A 186 5.98 18.07 -2.43
C TYR A 186 6.05 18.97 -3.65
N ASP A 187 7.12 19.66 -3.76
CA ASP A 187 7.58 20.24 -5.00
C ASP A 187 8.15 19.16 -5.90
#